data_be4a1405e5163626511415bd68622ff5
#
_entry.id   be4a1405e5163626511415bd68622ff5
#
_cell.length_a   1.000
_cell.length_b   1.000
_cell.length_c   1.000
_cell.angle_alpha   90.00
_cell.angle_beta   90.00
_cell.angle_gamma   90.00
#
_symmetry.space_group_name_H-M   'P 1'
#
loop_
_entity.id
_entity.type
_entity.pdbx_description
1 polymer ?
#
loop_
_entity_poly.entity_id
_entity_poly.type
_entity_poly.pdbx_seq_one_letter_code
_entity_poly.pdbx_strand_id
1 'polypeptide(L)'
;QRDIQSEELRIYRASHLFEDIESDRTSLILRYTIRQGDFTHGGTASSHIKRALLRLGANPMIARRCGIATYEAEMNLIIHTTNGGIIRVEIEPHQITIEAYDDGPGIKDIDLAMRPGYSTASEEIRELGFGAGMGLVNIQRCVDSMKLESTFGKGTRLRMKLFLQKPDIPNAESGGLHDNTQS
;
A
#
# COMPACT_ATOMS: atom_id res chain seq x y z
N GLN A 1 -18.55 25.65 7.57
CA GLN A 1 -17.25 25.17 8.07
C GLN A 1 -17.48 23.79 8.65
N ARG A 2 -17.20 22.74 7.90
CA ARG A 2 -17.20 21.37 8.41
C ARG A 2 -15.75 21.01 8.69
N ASP A 3 -15.51 20.71 9.95
CA ASP A 3 -14.25 20.17 10.43
C ASP A 3 -13.85 18.97 9.59
N ILE A 4 -12.72 19.10 8.93
CA ILE A 4 -11.97 17.98 8.41
C ILE A 4 -11.47 17.25 9.66
N GLN A 5 -12.12 16.15 10.01
CA GLN A 5 -11.68 15.31 11.10
C GLN A 5 -10.22 14.95 10.85
N SER A 6 -9.39 15.40 11.75
CA SER A 6 -7.97 15.14 11.78
C SER A 6 -7.73 13.63 11.73
N GLU A 7 -7.14 13.16 10.63
CA GLU A 7 -6.61 11.81 10.55
C GLU A 7 -5.56 11.67 11.64
N GLU A 8 -5.84 10.85 12.65
CA GLU A 8 -4.91 10.61 13.74
C GLU A 8 -3.67 9.89 13.21
N LEU A 9 -2.58 10.62 13.15
CA LEU A 9 -1.25 10.07 12.95
C LEU A 9 -0.84 9.40 14.26
N ARG A 10 -0.99 8.09 14.37
CA ARG A 10 -0.53 7.34 15.55
C ARG A 10 0.86 6.80 15.31
N ILE A 11 1.84 7.42 15.98
CA ILE A 11 3.19 6.89 16.08
C ILE A 11 3.20 5.91 17.24
N TYR A 12 3.25 4.62 16.94
CA TYR A 12 3.44 3.60 17.96
C TYR A 12 4.93 3.35 18.16
N ARG A 13 5.45 3.80 19.29
CA ARG A 13 6.70 3.25 19.85
C ARG A 13 6.33 1.95 20.54
N ALA A 14 6.68 0.84 19.96
CA ALA A 14 6.59 -0.46 20.62
C ALA A 14 7.82 -0.67 21.51
N SER A 15 7.97 0.19 22.52
CA SER A 15 8.91 -0.04 23.59
C SER A 15 8.09 -0.20 24.85
N HIS A 16 7.95 -1.43 25.34
CA HIS A 16 7.69 -1.77 26.76
C HIS A 16 6.88 -3.04 27.00
N LEU A 17 6.93 -4.04 26.13
CA LEU A 17 6.28 -5.32 26.49
C LEU A 17 7.16 -6.57 26.39
N PHE A 18 8.39 -6.46 25.91
CA PHE A 18 9.36 -7.55 25.95
C PHE A 18 10.77 -6.97 26.11
N GLU A 19 11.26 -6.96 27.34
CA GLU A 19 12.67 -6.75 27.68
C GLU A 19 13.46 -7.98 27.24
N ASP A 20 13.81 -8.12 25.98
CA ASP A 20 14.87 -9.01 25.50
C ASP A 20 14.82 -9.26 23.97
N ILE A 21 14.22 -8.33 23.20
CA ILE A 21 14.35 -8.38 21.74
C ILE A 21 14.88 -7.04 21.25
N GLU A 22 16.16 -7.01 20.89
CA GLU A 22 16.77 -5.96 20.08
C GLU A 22 16.04 -5.82 18.73
N SER A 23 14.99 -5.06 18.66
CA SER A 23 14.56 -4.44 17.42
C SER A 23 13.77 -3.18 17.72
N ASP A 24 14.48 -2.09 17.71
CA ASP A 24 13.95 -0.73 17.61
C ASP A 24 13.24 -0.56 16.25
N ARG A 25 12.15 -1.29 16.04
CA ARG A 25 11.35 -1.19 14.81
C ARG A 25 10.45 0.02 14.93
N THR A 26 10.97 1.16 14.55
CA THR A 26 10.15 2.35 14.37
C THR A 26 9.33 2.14 13.10
N SER A 27 8.03 1.92 13.23
CA SER A 27 7.11 1.91 12.10
C SER A 27 6.15 3.09 12.19
N LEU A 28 5.80 3.65 11.03
CA LEU A 28 4.74 4.64 10.89
C LEU A 28 3.50 3.94 10.35
N ILE A 29 2.39 4.04 11.07
CA ILE A 29 1.12 3.45 10.66
C ILE A 29 0.15 4.55 10.27
N LEU A 30 -0.37 4.46 9.03
CA LEU A 30 -1.44 5.29 8.51
C LEU A 30 -2.68 4.43 8.33
N ARG A 31 -3.85 4.96 8.69
CA ARG A 31 -5.12 4.25 8.56
C ARG A 31 -6.19 5.16 7.95
N TYR A 32 -6.91 4.62 6.96
CA TYR A 32 -7.96 5.33 6.24
C TYR A 32 -9.24 4.48 6.24
N THR A 33 -10.36 5.13 6.55
CA THR A 33 -11.68 4.54 6.36
C THR A 33 -12.22 4.99 5.01
N ILE A 34 -12.51 4.02 4.14
CA ILE A 34 -13.02 4.25 2.79
C ILE A 34 -14.52 3.91 2.79
N ARG A 35 -15.34 4.80 2.27
CA ARG A 35 -16.79 4.60 2.18
C ARG A 35 -17.16 4.06 0.80
N GLN A 36 -18.07 3.11 0.79
CA GLN A 36 -18.66 2.62 -0.47
C GLN A 36 -19.35 3.77 -1.20
N GLY A 37 -19.17 3.85 -2.52
CA GLY A 37 -19.79 4.87 -3.38
C GLY A 37 -19.22 6.29 -3.27
N ASP A 38 -18.18 6.51 -2.44
CA ASP A 38 -17.59 7.84 -2.26
C ASP A 38 -16.55 8.17 -3.34
N PHE A 39 -17.01 8.30 -4.58
CA PHE A 39 -16.15 8.68 -5.71
C PHE A 39 -15.57 10.09 -5.58
N THR A 40 -16.22 10.98 -4.84
CA THR A 40 -15.76 12.36 -4.66
C THR A 40 -14.43 12.42 -3.92
N HIS A 41 -14.21 11.53 -2.96
CA HIS A 41 -12.97 11.46 -2.18
C HIS A 41 -12.04 10.32 -2.65
N GLY A 42 -12.40 9.60 -3.71
CA GLY A 42 -11.56 8.58 -4.31
C GLY A 42 -10.19 9.13 -4.70
N GLY A 43 -9.12 8.46 -4.26
CA GLY A 43 -7.74 8.90 -4.45
C GLY A 43 -7.16 9.75 -3.30
N THR A 44 -7.94 10.06 -2.27
CA THR A 44 -7.46 10.84 -1.12
C THR A 44 -6.43 10.07 -0.31
N ALA A 45 -6.69 8.80 0.03
CA ALA A 45 -5.77 7.97 0.78
C ALA A 45 -4.46 7.75 0.00
N SER A 46 -4.55 7.40 -1.26
CA SER A 46 -3.39 7.18 -2.13
C SER A 46 -2.52 8.44 -2.29
N SER A 47 -3.13 9.61 -2.43
CA SER A 47 -2.43 10.90 -2.51
C SER A 47 -1.72 11.25 -1.20
N HIS A 48 -2.35 11.02 -0.05
CA HIS A 48 -1.75 11.24 1.27
C HIS A 48 -0.56 10.33 1.50
N ILE A 49 -0.70 9.03 1.23
CA ILE A 49 0.36 8.05 1.39
C ILE A 49 1.56 8.40 0.51
N LYS A 50 1.33 8.72 -0.76
CA LYS A 50 2.40 9.14 -1.67
C LYS A 50 3.15 10.36 -1.14
N ARG A 51 2.44 11.40 -0.66
CA ARG A 51 3.05 12.60 -0.08
C ARG A 51 3.82 12.29 1.21
N ALA A 52 3.28 11.44 2.09
CA ALA A 52 3.96 11.02 3.31
C ALA A 52 5.28 10.32 2.99
N LEU A 53 5.28 9.38 2.06
CA LEU A 53 6.50 8.68 1.62
C LEU A 53 7.56 9.64 1.07
N LEU A 54 7.16 10.60 0.22
CA LEU A 54 8.10 11.60 -0.32
C LEU A 54 8.69 12.48 0.79
N ARG A 55 7.88 12.88 1.78
CA ARG A 55 8.36 13.65 2.94
C ARG A 55 9.31 12.85 3.83
N LEU A 56 9.15 11.55 3.91
CA LEU A 56 10.06 10.64 4.62
C LEU A 56 11.33 10.32 3.82
N GLY A 57 11.48 10.88 2.62
CA GLY A 57 12.67 10.67 1.78
C GLY A 57 12.66 9.39 0.97
N ALA A 58 11.50 8.74 0.81
CA ALA A 58 11.39 7.56 -0.04
C ALA A 58 11.71 7.89 -1.52
N ASN A 59 12.29 6.92 -2.21
CA ASN A 59 12.52 7.04 -3.65
C ASN A 59 11.20 7.37 -4.37
N PRO A 60 11.17 8.39 -5.26
CA PRO A 60 9.96 8.81 -5.99
C PRO A 60 9.29 7.68 -6.77
N MET A 61 10.06 6.71 -7.28
CA MET A 61 9.52 5.53 -7.98
C MET A 61 8.74 4.64 -7.00
N ILE A 62 9.26 4.41 -5.80
CA ILE A 62 8.57 3.66 -4.73
C ILE A 62 7.30 4.39 -4.32
N ALA A 63 7.37 5.69 -4.07
CA ALA A 63 6.20 6.50 -3.70
C ALA A 63 5.12 6.45 -4.79
N ARG A 64 5.49 6.47 -6.07
CA ARG A 64 4.58 6.33 -7.21
C ARG A 64 3.93 4.95 -7.25
N ARG A 65 4.71 3.87 -7.16
CA ARG A 65 4.21 2.48 -7.16
C ARG A 65 3.23 2.26 -6.00
N CYS A 66 3.60 2.73 -4.82
CA CYS A 66 2.75 2.68 -3.63
C CYS A 66 1.43 3.46 -3.83
N GLY A 67 1.50 4.67 -4.41
CA GLY A 67 0.34 5.48 -4.72
C GLY A 67 -0.63 4.80 -5.69
N ILE A 68 -0.11 4.17 -6.76
CA ILE A 68 -0.94 3.44 -7.73
C ILE A 68 -1.62 2.23 -7.06
N ALA A 69 -0.84 1.40 -6.35
CA ALA A 69 -1.39 0.22 -5.68
C ALA A 69 -2.48 0.59 -4.65
N THR A 70 -2.25 1.66 -3.90
CA THR A 70 -3.24 2.16 -2.93
C THR A 70 -4.48 2.70 -3.62
N TYR A 71 -4.33 3.45 -4.71
CA TYR A 71 -5.47 3.99 -5.46
C TYR A 71 -6.38 2.88 -6.00
N GLU A 72 -5.81 1.85 -6.59
CA GLU A 72 -6.58 0.72 -7.10
C GLU A 72 -7.30 -0.04 -5.96
N ALA A 73 -6.64 -0.21 -4.81
CA ALA A 73 -7.27 -0.80 -3.64
C ALA A 73 -8.39 0.08 -3.08
N GLU A 74 -8.20 1.40 -3.03
CA GLU A 74 -9.19 2.39 -2.60
C GLU A 74 -10.43 2.34 -3.52
N MET A 75 -10.23 2.31 -4.84
CA MET A 75 -11.31 2.20 -5.81
C MET A 75 -12.06 0.86 -5.70
N ASN A 76 -11.36 -0.24 -5.41
CA ASN A 76 -12.02 -1.51 -5.17
C ASN A 76 -12.95 -1.45 -3.94
N LEU A 77 -12.53 -0.79 -2.86
CA LEU A 77 -13.38 -0.59 -1.68
C LEU A 77 -14.58 0.30 -1.97
N ILE A 78 -14.43 1.34 -2.79
CA ILE A 78 -15.52 2.25 -3.19
C ILE A 78 -16.55 1.51 -4.06
N ILE A 79 -16.08 0.68 -5.00
CA ILE A 79 -16.92 0.08 -6.07
C ILE A 79 -17.57 -1.24 -5.64
N HIS A 80 -16.79 -2.13 -5.02
CA HIS A 80 -17.15 -3.55 -4.90
C HIS A 80 -17.58 -3.99 -3.51
N THR A 81 -17.59 -3.08 -2.53
CA THR A 81 -18.01 -3.41 -1.16
C THR A 81 -19.44 -2.98 -0.87
N THR A 82 -19.95 -3.40 0.27
CA THR A 82 -21.27 -2.98 0.77
C THR A 82 -21.16 -1.75 1.68
N ASN A 83 -20.14 -1.73 2.54
CA ASN A 83 -19.98 -0.71 3.58
C ASN A 83 -18.68 0.10 3.43
N GLY A 84 -17.93 -0.12 2.35
CA GLY A 84 -16.57 0.37 2.24
C GLY A 84 -15.58 -0.56 2.93
N GLY A 85 -14.51 0.01 3.46
CA GLY A 85 -13.49 -0.78 4.12
C GLY A 85 -12.40 0.08 4.72
N ILE A 86 -11.28 -0.54 5.03
CA ILE A 86 -10.14 0.12 5.66
C ILE A 86 -8.88 -0.14 4.83
N ILE A 87 -8.10 0.92 4.64
CA ILE A 87 -6.72 0.83 4.16
C ILE A 87 -5.80 1.14 5.34
N ARG A 88 -4.90 0.21 5.65
CA ARG A 88 -3.84 0.34 6.65
C ARG A 88 -2.50 0.28 5.93
N VAL A 89 -1.63 1.25 6.18
CA VAL A 89 -0.28 1.29 5.64
C VAL A 89 0.70 1.32 6.79
N GLU A 90 1.67 0.43 6.74
CA GLU A 90 2.78 0.37 7.68
C GLU A 90 4.07 0.62 6.92
N ILE A 91 4.76 1.69 7.31
CA ILE A 91 6.02 2.11 6.71
C ILE A 91 7.13 1.77 7.68
N GLU A 92 7.98 0.84 7.29
CA GLU A 92 9.15 0.36 8.02
C GLU A 92 10.44 0.75 7.26
N PRO A 93 11.62 0.69 7.88
CA PRO A 93 12.86 1.07 7.21
C PRO A 93 13.19 0.27 5.93
N HIS A 94 12.67 -0.95 5.80
CA HIS A 94 13.02 -1.87 4.71
C HIS A 94 11.84 -2.30 3.85
N GLN A 95 10.62 -1.99 4.26
CA GLN A 95 9.42 -2.35 3.52
C GLN A 95 8.25 -1.42 3.83
N ILE A 96 7.32 -1.38 2.91
CA ILE A 96 6.00 -0.78 3.08
C ILE A 96 4.99 -1.90 2.94
N THR A 97 4.12 -2.06 3.94
CA THR A 97 2.99 -3.00 3.88
C THR A 97 1.70 -2.22 3.77
N ILE A 98 0.91 -2.50 2.75
CA ILE A 98 -0.41 -1.93 2.53
C ILE A 98 -1.43 -3.05 2.66
N GLU A 99 -2.43 -2.87 3.52
CA GLU A 99 -3.55 -3.78 3.68
C GLU A 99 -4.85 -3.05 3.37
N ALA A 100 -5.65 -3.61 2.48
CA ALA A 100 -7.02 -3.20 2.26
C ALA A 100 -7.94 -4.34 2.65
N TYR A 101 -8.96 -4.07 3.45
CA TYR A 101 -9.89 -5.10 3.89
C TYR A 101 -11.30 -4.56 4.10
N ASP A 102 -12.27 -5.40 3.80
CA ASP A 102 -13.70 -5.16 3.93
C ASP A 102 -14.42 -6.40 4.47
N ASP A 103 -15.66 -6.20 4.91
CA ASP A 103 -16.61 -7.22 5.34
C ASP A 103 -17.76 -7.40 4.32
N GLY A 104 -17.52 -7.02 3.07
CA GLY A 104 -18.52 -7.00 2.00
C GLY A 104 -18.79 -8.38 1.38
N PRO A 105 -19.22 -8.39 0.10
CA PRO A 105 -19.69 -9.62 -0.56
C PRO A 105 -18.57 -10.64 -0.81
N GLY A 106 -17.31 -10.24 -0.73
CA GLY A 106 -16.18 -11.07 -1.09
C GLY A 106 -16.10 -11.35 -2.60
N ILE A 107 -15.08 -12.09 -2.99
CA ILE A 107 -14.82 -12.48 -4.38
C ILE A 107 -15.16 -13.96 -4.55
N LYS A 108 -16.07 -14.27 -5.46
CA LYS A 108 -16.51 -15.64 -5.72
C LYS A 108 -15.45 -16.49 -6.41
N ASP A 109 -14.72 -15.87 -7.33
CA ASP A 109 -13.69 -16.53 -8.14
C ASP A 109 -12.48 -15.57 -8.26
N ILE A 110 -11.43 -15.85 -7.50
CA ILE A 110 -10.22 -15.02 -7.45
C ILE A 110 -9.46 -15.10 -8.77
N ASP A 111 -9.39 -16.27 -9.39
CA ASP A 111 -8.67 -16.45 -10.66
C ASP A 111 -9.33 -15.64 -11.78
N LEU A 112 -10.65 -15.60 -11.78
CA LEU A 112 -11.41 -14.78 -12.71
C LEU A 112 -11.23 -13.29 -12.43
N ALA A 113 -11.26 -12.89 -11.15
CA ALA A 113 -11.05 -11.50 -10.75
C ALA A 113 -9.65 -10.96 -11.11
N MET A 114 -8.66 -11.84 -11.19
CA MET A 114 -7.30 -11.50 -11.61
C MET A 114 -7.12 -11.38 -13.14
N ARG A 115 -8.14 -11.72 -13.93
CA ARG A 115 -8.05 -11.59 -15.39
C ARG A 115 -8.21 -10.12 -15.81
N PRO A 116 -7.34 -9.62 -16.71
CA PRO A 116 -7.49 -8.28 -17.28
C PRO A 116 -8.86 -8.06 -17.91
N GLY A 117 -9.50 -6.96 -17.57
CA GLY A 117 -10.81 -6.59 -18.13
C GLY A 117 -12.02 -7.22 -17.43
N TYR A 118 -11.83 -8.17 -16.51
CA TYR A 118 -12.93 -8.69 -15.71
C TYR A 118 -13.31 -7.74 -14.59
N SER A 119 -14.59 -7.39 -14.50
CA SER A 119 -15.12 -6.54 -13.43
C SER A 119 -16.59 -6.85 -13.18
N THR A 120 -16.98 -6.82 -11.91
CA THR A 120 -18.36 -6.90 -11.44
C THR A 120 -18.99 -5.52 -11.23
N ALA A 121 -18.33 -4.44 -11.63
CA ALA A 121 -18.87 -3.08 -11.56
C ALA A 121 -20.14 -2.97 -12.43
N SER A 122 -21.12 -2.22 -11.94
CA SER A 122 -22.34 -1.93 -12.69
C SER A 122 -22.06 -1.09 -13.94
N GLU A 123 -23.00 -1.08 -14.89
CA GLU A 123 -22.87 -0.29 -16.10
C GLU A 123 -22.76 1.20 -15.79
N GLU A 124 -23.52 1.70 -14.81
CA GLU A 124 -23.44 3.09 -14.35
C GLU A 124 -22.05 3.48 -13.85
N ILE A 125 -21.38 2.60 -13.10
CA ILE A 125 -20.00 2.83 -12.63
C ILE A 125 -19.03 2.85 -13.81
N ARG A 126 -19.24 2.00 -14.81
CA ARG A 126 -18.41 1.96 -16.02
C ARG A 126 -18.60 3.21 -16.89
N GLU A 127 -19.82 3.72 -17.00
CA GLU A 127 -20.11 4.98 -17.68
C GLU A 127 -19.41 6.18 -17.02
N LEU A 128 -19.21 6.14 -15.70
CA LEU A 128 -18.41 7.12 -14.96
C LEU A 128 -16.88 6.95 -15.19
N GLY A 129 -16.46 5.95 -15.96
CA GLY A 129 -15.06 5.69 -16.26
C GLY A 129 -14.33 4.80 -15.26
N PHE A 130 -15.05 4.17 -14.33
CA PHE A 130 -14.49 3.28 -13.32
C PHE A 130 -14.79 1.80 -13.61
N GLY A 131 -14.13 0.90 -12.90
CA GLY A 131 -14.44 -0.54 -12.97
C GLY A 131 -14.03 -1.21 -14.28
N ALA A 132 -12.96 -0.75 -14.92
CA ALA A 132 -12.44 -1.32 -16.18
C ALA A 132 -11.84 -2.74 -16.04
N GLY A 133 -11.79 -3.30 -14.84
CA GLY A 133 -11.28 -4.66 -14.59
C GLY A 133 -9.76 -4.76 -14.66
N MET A 134 -9.04 -3.67 -14.42
CA MET A 134 -7.56 -3.63 -14.43
C MET A 134 -6.96 -3.44 -13.04
N GLY A 135 -7.76 -3.19 -12.00
CA GLY A 135 -7.28 -2.80 -10.68
C GLY A 135 -6.32 -3.80 -10.04
N LEU A 136 -6.72 -5.07 -9.92
CA LEU A 136 -5.86 -6.12 -9.35
C LEU A 136 -4.60 -6.38 -10.18
N VAL A 137 -4.71 -6.31 -11.50
CA VAL A 137 -3.56 -6.44 -12.41
C VAL A 137 -2.58 -5.29 -12.24
N ASN A 138 -3.07 -4.05 -12.10
CA ASN A 138 -2.25 -2.88 -11.85
C ASN A 138 -1.55 -2.96 -10.50
N ILE A 139 -2.26 -3.42 -9.47
CA ILE A 139 -1.65 -3.67 -8.16
C ILE A 139 -0.51 -4.67 -8.28
N GLN A 140 -0.75 -5.82 -8.90
CA GLN A 140 0.27 -6.88 -9.06
C GLN A 140 1.53 -6.38 -9.77
N ARG A 141 1.39 -5.47 -10.74
CA ARG A 141 2.53 -4.85 -11.44
C ARG A 141 3.28 -3.81 -10.61
N CYS A 142 2.60 -3.22 -9.63
CA CYS A 142 3.16 -2.13 -8.82
C CYS A 142 3.80 -2.58 -7.51
N VAL A 143 3.58 -3.82 -7.05
CA VAL A 143 4.08 -4.29 -5.76
C VAL A 143 5.06 -5.45 -5.93
N ASP A 144 5.88 -5.69 -4.91
CA ASP A 144 6.86 -6.78 -4.93
C ASP A 144 6.27 -8.09 -4.40
N SER A 145 5.19 -7.99 -3.60
CA SER A 145 4.42 -9.15 -3.11
C SER A 145 2.96 -8.76 -2.96
N MET A 146 2.08 -9.64 -3.39
CA MET A 146 0.62 -9.48 -3.27
C MET A 146 0.00 -10.77 -2.75
N LYS A 147 -0.85 -10.65 -1.74
CA LYS A 147 -1.68 -11.75 -1.23
C LYS A 147 -3.13 -11.29 -1.18
N LEU A 148 -3.99 -11.99 -1.91
CA LEU A 148 -5.43 -11.76 -1.95
C LEU A 148 -6.15 -12.94 -1.30
N GLU A 149 -6.89 -12.66 -0.23
CA GLU A 149 -7.71 -13.62 0.50
C GLU A 149 -9.15 -13.12 0.49
N SER A 150 -10.07 -13.94 0.05
CA SER A 150 -11.47 -13.59 0.03
C SER A 150 -12.34 -14.80 0.31
N THR A 151 -13.41 -14.56 1.04
CA THR A 151 -14.44 -15.55 1.28
C THR A 151 -15.79 -14.97 0.84
N PHE A 152 -16.45 -15.60 -0.10
CA PHE A 152 -17.73 -15.15 -0.60
C PHE A 152 -18.73 -15.00 0.54
N GLY A 153 -19.38 -13.85 0.63
CA GLY A 153 -20.30 -13.48 1.70
C GLY A 153 -19.64 -13.01 3.01
N LYS A 154 -18.29 -12.94 3.10
CA LYS A 154 -17.59 -12.55 4.34
C LYS A 154 -16.60 -11.40 4.17
N GLY A 155 -16.26 -11.04 2.94
CA GLY A 155 -15.35 -9.94 2.65
C GLY A 155 -14.04 -10.37 2.03
N THR A 156 -13.14 -9.38 1.89
CA THR A 156 -11.85 -9.52 1.21
C THR A 156 -10.74 -8.88 2.03
N ARG A 157 -9.55 -9.49 1.98
CA ARG A 157 -8.32 -8.91 2.48
C ARG A 157 -7.26 -8.97 1.39
N LEU A 158 -6.74 -7.81 1.04
CA LEU A 158 -5.64 -7.64 0.10
C LEU A 158 -4.43 -7.11 0.85
N ARG A 159 -3.33 -7.86 0.85
CA ARG A 159 -2.06 -7.44 1.43
C ARG A 159 -1.03 -7.27 0.32
N MET A 160 -0.38 -6.13 0.32
CA MET A 160 0.60 -5.70 -0.66
C MET A 160 1.88 -5.29 0.04
N LYS A 161 3.05 -5.63 -0.53
CA LYS A 161 4.35 -5.23 0.02
C LYS A 161 5.22 -4.62 -1.07
N LEU A 162 5.91 -3.55 -0.71
CA LEU A 162 6.98 -2.95 -1.49
C LEU A 162 8.26 -2.98 -0.64
N PHE A 163 9.34 -3.52 -1.20
CA PHE A 163 10.63 -3.57 -0.53
C PHE A 163 11.43 -2.31 -0.84
N LEU A 164 11.96 -1.68 0.20
CA LEU A 164 12.84 -0.53 0.09
C LEU A 164 14.25 -1.06 -0.10
N GLN A 165 14.89 -0.75 -1.23
CA GLN A 165 16.30 -1.08 -1.41
C GLN A 165 17.13 -0.31 -0.37
N LYS A 166 18.09 -0.99 0.27
CA LYS A 166 19.13 -0.29 1.01
C LYS A 166 19.78 0.71 0.05
N PRO A 167 20.03 1.97 0.47
CA PRO A 167 20.89 2.84 -0.33
C PRO A 167 22.21 2.07 -0.56
N ASP A 168 22.62 1.95 -1.82
CA ASP A 168 23.93 1.40 -2.17
C ASP A 168 24.97 2.23 -1.41
N ILE A 169 25.56 1.65 -0.38
CA ILE A 169 26.75 2.22 0.26
C ILE A 169 27.85 2.00 -0.79
N PRO A 170 28.43 3.07 -1.35
CA PRO A 170 29.57 2.89 -2.24
C PRO A 170 30.61 2.06 -1.47
N ASN A 171 30.99 0.91 -2.01
CA ASN A 171 32.10 0.14 -1.47
C ASN A 171 33.28 1.11 -1.32
N ALA A 172 33.71 1.34 -0.08
CA ALA A 172 34.97 1.96 0.18
C ALA A 172 36.04 1.12 -0.55
N GLU A 173 36.49 1.63 -1.69
CA GLU A 173 37.54 1.00 -2.44
C GLU A 173 38.69 0.76 -1.47
N SER A 174 39.10 -0.49 -1.38
CA SER A 174 40.31 -0.92 -0.73
C SER A 174 41.47 -0.24 -1.45
N GLY A 175 41.87 0.93 -0.91
CA GLY A 175 43.10 1.60 -1.31
C GLY A 175 44.28 0.67 -1.04
N GLY A 176 44.69 -0.05 -2.07
CA GLY A 176 45.90 -0.84 -2.05
C GLY A 176 47.10 0.10 -1.82
N LEU A 177 47.67 -0.03 -0.65
CA LEU A 177 49.02 0.46 -0.37
C LEU A 177 50.00 -0.27 -1.31
N HIS A 178 50.40 0.38 -2.41
CA HIS A 178 51.61 0.00 -3.11
C HIS A 178 52.79 0.49 -2.29
N ASP A 179 53.36 -0.44 -1.56
CA ASP A 179 54.68 -0.35 -0.98
C ASP A 179 55.68 -0.44 -2.12
N ASN A 180 56.29 0.66 -2.46
CA ASN A 180 57.44 0.76 -3.38
C ASN A 180 58.72 1.02 -2.59
N THR A 181 59.26 -0.01 -1.99
CA THR A 181 60.66 -0.06 -1.58
C THR A 181 61.45 -0.68 -2.72
N GLN A 182 62.22 0.13 -3.43
CA GLN A 182 63.45 -0.30 -4.12
C GLN A 182 64.52 0.79 -4.08
N SER A 183 65.59 0.38 -3.43
CA SER A 183 67.02 0.76 -3.58
C SER A 183 67.44 2.13 -3.11
#